data_def31efc7b480b927025d58a1ead912b
#
_entry.id   def31efc7b480b927025d58a1ead912b
#
_cell.length_a   1.000
_cell.length_b   1.000
_cell.length_c   1.000
_cell.angle_alpha   90.00
_cell.angle_beta   90.00
_cell.angle_gamma   90.00
#
_symmetry.space_group_name_H-M   'P 1'
#
loop_
_entity.id
_entity.type
_entity.pdbx_description
1 polymer ?
#
loop_
_entity_poly.entity_id
_entity_poly.type
_entity_poly.pdbx_seq_one_letter_code
_entity_poly.pdbx_strand_id
1 'polypeptide(L)'
;SEQYVFTMYRLSKVHPPDRVVLKDISLSFLPGAKIGVLGANGAGKSTLLRIMAGREQPSTGRAELAPGATVGLLPQEPELDDAKDVRGNVEDGVADTKALLARFEEIGMRLGEEMGADEMEALLAEYQEVQDEIERRNAWDLDRSIEVAMEALRVPPGDQDVATLSGGERRRVALCRLLLSAPDLLLLDEPTNHLDAESVAWLERHLEEYAGTVVAVTHDRYFLDNVAGWILELDRGQGIPWRGNYSSWLEQKRQRLANEEKAESARQRTLARELEWVRSSPRARQAKSKARLANYQRLLEEEGRQRAGAVEIRIPAAPRLGDVVLEAEGLRKGYGDRLLMDDVAFSLPPGGIVGVIGPNGAGKTTLFRMIAGEEEPDAGTLRL
;
A
#
# COMPACT_ATOMS: atom_id res chain seq x y z
N SER A 1 11.94 -26.08 -9.95
CA SER A 1 11.49 -25.61 -8.62
C SER A 1 11.07 -24.16 -8.79
N GLU A 2 9.83 -23.83 -8.51
CA GLU A 2 9.39 -22.44 -8.44
C GLU A 2 10.24 -21.76 -7.36
N GLN A 3 11.06 -20.80 -7.76
CA GLN A 3 11.91 -20.07 -6.83
C GLN A 3 11.10 -18.89 -6.34
N TYR A 4 10.68 -18.91 -5.06
CA TYR A 4 9.96 -17.80 -4.44
C TYR A 4 10.88 -16.59 -4.29
N VAL A 5 10.35 -15.39 -4.48
CA VAL A 5 11.12 -14.15 -4.29
C VAL A 5 11.33 -13.85 -2.81
N PHE A 6 10.34 -14.22 -1.97
CA PHE A 6 10.41 -14.03 -0.52
C PHE A 6 9.68 -15.16 0.20
N THR A 7 10.20 -15.58 1.36
CA THR A 7 9.61 -16.66 2.17
C THR A 7 9.59 -16.28 3.64
N MET A 8 8.46 -16.51 4.28
CA MET A 8 8.28 -16.44 5.73
C MET A 8 7.98 -17.82 6.28
N TYR A 9 8.63 -18.19 7.36
CA TYR A 9 8.40 -19.46 8.04
C TYR A 9 8.20 -19.24 9.54
N ARG A 10 6.99 -19.55 10.04
CA ARG A 10 6.56 -19.40 11.43
C ARG A 10 6.90 -18.03 12.04
N LEU A 11 6.77 -17.01 11.21
CA LEU A 11 7.11 -15.64 11.56
C LEU A 11 6.14 -15.10 12.62
N SER A 12 6.70 -14.64 13.73
CA SER A 12 5.93 -13.91 14.74
C SER A 12 6.66 -12.63 15.16
N LYS A 13 5.88 -11.60 15.50
CA LYS A 13 6.38 -10.33 15.99
C LYS A 13 5.61 -9.88 17.21
N VAL A 14 6.36 -9.60 18.27
CA VAL A 14 5.85 -9.08 19.55
C VAL A 14 6.51 -7.73 19.82
N HIS A 15 5.72 -6.72 20.09
CA HIS A 15 6.21 -5.43 20.57
C HIS A 15 6.09 -5.35 22.11
N PRO A 16 7.07 -4.76 22.81
CA PRO A 16 7.00 -4.58 24.25
C PRO A 16 5.74 -3.83 24.70
N PRO A 17 5.14 -4.13 25.89
CA PRO A 17 5.56 -5.20 26.80
C PRO A 17 5.18 -6.62 26.33
N ASP A 18 4.00 -6.85 25.68
CA ASP A 18 3.54 -8.18 25.27
C ASP A 18 2.54 -8.13 24.11
N ARG A 19 2.58 -7.08 23.31
CA ARG A 19 1.67 -6.91 22.18
C ARG A 19 2.07 -7.79 21.00
N VAL A 20 1.38 -8.91 20.80
CA VAL A 20 1.54 -9.77 19.62
C VAL A 20 0.92 -9.07 18.41
N VAL A 21 1.74 -8.76 17.41
CA VAL A 21 1.33 -8.08 16.17
C VAL A 21 1.19 -9.07 15.01
N LEU A 22 2.17 -9.96 14.86
CA LEU A 22 2.15 -11.05 13.88
C LEU A 22 2.34 -12.37 14.62
N LYS A 23 1.64 -13.44 14.19
CA LYS A 23 1.63 -14.72 14.88
C LYS A 23 1.68 -15.88 13.90
N ASP A 24 2.78 -16.61 13.93
CA ASP A 24 2.99 -17.89 13.22
C ASP A 24 2.62 -17.83 11.72
N ILE A 25 3.09 -16.77 11.03
CA ILE A 25 2.82 -16.58 9.62
C ILE A 25 3.83 -17.40 8.81
N SER A 26 3.32 -18.29 7.94
CA SER A 26 4.13 -19.07 6.99
C SER A 26 3.57 -18.87 5.60
N LEU A 27 4.26 -18.10 4.76
CA LEU A 27 3.86 -17.72 3.41
C LEU A 27 5.08 -17.62 2.50
N SER A 28 4.87 -17.91 1.21
CA SER A 28 5.87 -17.74 0.15
C SER A 28 5.28 -16.88 -0.97
N PHE A 29 6.08 -15.98 -1.49
CA PHE A 29 5.70 -15.00 -2.49
C PHE A 29 6.27 -15.38 -3.84
N LEU A 30 5.40 -15.52 -4.84
CA LEU A 30 5.77 -15.87 -6.20
C LEU A 30 6.37 -14.65 -6.93
N PRO A 31 7.37 -14.85 -7.80
CA PRO A 31 7.86 -13.81 -8.69
C PRO A 31 6.73 -13.20 -9.53
N GLY A 32 6.73 -11.88 -9.70
CA GLY A 32 5.73 -11.16 -10.48
C GLY A 32 4.34 -11.05 -9.84
N ALA A 33 4.10 -11.64 -8.66
CA ALA A 33 2.81 -11.56 -7.99
C ALA A 33 2.49 -10.12 -7.53
N LYS A 34 1.22 -9.72 -7.65
CA LYS A 34 0.70 -8.44 -7.17
C LYS A 34 -0.21 -8.71 -5.97
N ILE A 35 0.22 -8.26 -4.79
CA ILE A 35 -0.40 -8.63 -3.51
C ILE A 35 -0.85 -7.36 -2.78
N GLY A 36 -2.15 -7.25 -2.52
CA GLY A 36 -2.71 -6.24 -1.65
C GLY A 36 -2.76 -6.73 -0.20
N VAL A 37 -2.28 -5.94 0.76
CA VAL A 37 -2.33 -6.28 2.19
C VAL A 37 -3.44 -5.51 2.87
N LEU A 38 -4.39 -6.23 3.44
CA LEU A 38 -5.52 -5.68 4.18
C LEU A 38 -5.47 -6.05 5.67
N GLY A 39 -6.08 -5.23 6.49
CA GLY A 39 -6.22 -5.45 7.93
C GLY A 39 -6.58 -4.19 8.68
N ALA A 40 -7.10 -4.33 9.89
CA ALA A 40 -7.44 -3.20 10.75
C ALA A 40 -6.20 -2.33 11.06
N ASN A 41 -6.44 -1.10 11.54
CA ASN A 41 -5.34 -0.27 12.01
C ASN A 41 -4.65 -0.95 13.20
N GLY A 42 -3.32 -1.00 13.14
CA GLY A 42 -2.52 -1.71 14.13
C GLY A 42 -2.47 -3.23 13.98
N ALA A 43 -3.01 -3.80 12.88
CA ALA A 43 -2.92 -5.25 12.58
C ALA A 43 -1.50 -5.72 12.21
N GLY A 44 -0.54 -4.80 12.03
CA GLY A 44 0.84 -5.15 11.74
C GLY A 44 1.24 -5.02 10.27
N LYS A 45 0.43 -4.34 9.43
CA LYS A 45 0.71 -4.17 8.00
C LYS A 45 2.10 -3.54 7.74
N SER A 46 2.37 -2.37 8.31
CA SER A 46 3.67 -1.69 8.14
C SER A 46 4.82 -2.46 8.81
N THR A 47 4.55 -3.18 9.92
CA THR A 47 5.53 -4.07 10.55
C THR A 47 5.92 -5.21 9.62
N LEU A 48 4.94 -5.83 8.95
CA LEU A 48 5.18 -6.86 7.95
C LEU A 48 6.07 -6.34 6.81
N LEU A 49 5.75 -5.16 6.24
CA LEU A 49 6.57 -4.56 5.18
C LEU A 49 8.00 -4.25 5.67
N ARG A 50 8.18 -3.75 6.90
CA ARG A 50 9.52 -3.49 7.46
C ARG A 50 10.33 -4.77 7.65
N ILE A 51 9.68 -5.87 8.06
CA ILE A 51 10.33 -7.18 8.17
C ILE A 51 10.73 -7.68 6.78
N MET A 52 9.83 -7.58 5.78
CA MET A 52 10.11 -7.97 4.40
C MET A 52 11.25 -7.16 3.78
N ALA A 53 11.37 -5.88 4.15
CA ALA A 53 12.47 -5.01 3.72
C ALA A 53 13.78 -5.23 4.49
N GLY A 54 13.83 -6.16 5.46
CA GLY A 54 14.99 -6.38 6.31
C GLY A 54 15.29 -5.26 7.31
N ARG A 55 14.38 -4.27 7.45
CA ARG A 55 14.53 -3.13 8.39
C ARG A 55 14.12 -3.46 9.82
N GLU A 56 13.39 -4.54 10.00
CA GLU A 56 12.94 -5.03 11.31
C GLU A 56 13.09 -6.56 11.37
N GLN A 57 13.58 -7.07 12.51
CA GLN A 57 13.73 -8.52 12.70
C GLN A 57 12.45 -9.11 13.30
N PRO A 58 12.01 -10.32 12.88
CA PRO A 58 10.95 -11.05 13.56
C PRO A 58 11.37 -11.41 14.99
N SER A 59 10.41 -11.55 15.90
CA SER A 59 10.69 -12.05 17.27
C SER A 59 10.98 -13.56 17.28
N THR A 60 10.29 -14.30 16.42
CA THR A 60 10.52 -15.73 16.18
C THR A 60 10.25 -16.08 14.72
N GLY A 61 10.77 -17.21 14.25
CA GLY A 61 10.63 -17.63 12.86
C GLY A 61 11.70 -17.03 11.95
N ARG A 62 11.47 -17.08 10.64
CA ARG A 62 12.38 -16.60 9.61
C ARG A 62 11.64 -15.82 8.55
N ALA A 63 12.34 -14.84 7.96
CA ALA A 63 11.90 -14.04 6.82
C ALA A 63 13.11 -13.87 5.90
N GLU A 64 13.06 -14.43 4.71
CA GLU A 64 14.21 -14.57 3.83
C GLU A 64 13.85 -14.11 2.41
N LEU A 65 14.66 -13.20 1.87
CA LEU A 65 14.64 -12.80 0.47
C LEU A 65 15.43 -13.83 -0.35
N ALA A 66 15.01 -14.10 -1.58
CA ALA A 66 15.75 -15.00 -2.47
C ALA A 66 17.21 -14.51 -2.68
N PRO A 67 18.18 -15.41 -2.77
CA PRO A 67 19.56 -15.02 -3.03
C PRO A 67 19.70 -14.21 -4.32
N GLY A 68 20.34 -13.05 -4.24
CA GLY A 68 20.54 -12.15 -5.37
C GLY A 68 19.35 -11.27 -5.73
N ALA A 69 18.18 -11.47 -5.11
CA ALA A 69 17.03 -10.58 -5.32
C ALA A 69 17.20 -9.26 -4.56
N THR A 70 16.62 -8.20 -5.14
CA THR A 70 16.61 -6.86 -4.59
C THR A 70 15.25 -6.51 -3.97
N VAL A 71 15.25 -5.71 -2.90
CA VAL A 71 14.02 -5.25 -2.25
C VAL A 71 14.03 -3.74 -2.10
N GLY A 72 12.90 -3.10 -2.41
CA GLY A 72 12.68 -1.69 -2.19
C GLY A 72 11.42 -1.43 -1.36
N LEU A 73 11.47 -0.47 -0.45
CA LEU A 73 10.37 -0.09 0.43
C LEU A 73 10.07 1.39 0.32
N LEU A 74 8.81 1.72 0.03
CA LEU A 74 8.23 3.04 0.27
C LEU A 74 7.62 3.05 1.67
N PRO A 75 8.28 3.64 2.68
CA PRO A 75 7.69 3.79 4.02
C PRO A 75 6.66 4.93 4.03
N GLN A 76 5.90 5.03 5.12
CA GLN A 76 4.92 6.10 5.32
C GLN A 76 5.58 7.49 5.31
N GLU A 77 6.77 7.61 5.92
CA GLU A 77 7.61 8.81 5.91
C GLU A 77 8.96 8.46 5.28
N PRO A 78 9.16 8.79 3.99
CA PRO A 78 10.39 8.47 3.30
C PRO A 78 11.49 9.49 3.62
N GLU A 79 12.71 8.99 3.72
CA GLU A 79 13.91 9.80 3.84
C GLU A 79 14.47 10.12 2.45
N LEU A 80 14.82 11.40 2.23
CA LEU A 80 15.51 11.90 1.06
C LEU A 80 16.84 12.52 1.50
N ASP A 81 17.78 12.59 0.60
CA ASP A 81 19.07 13.24 0.83
C ASP A 81 18.90 14.76 0.70
N ASP A 82 18.93 15.46 1.82
CA ASP A 82 18.78 16.91 1.89
C ASP A 82 19.98 17.69 1.29
N ALA A 83 21.08 17.00 0.95
CA ALA A 83 22.22 17.59 0.23
C ALA A 83 22.02 17.64 -1.29
N LYS A 84 20.95 17.02 -1.81
CA LYS A 84 20.63 16.95 -3.24
C LYS A 84 19.31 17.65 -3.52
N ASP A 85 19.17 18.12 -4.76
CA ASP A 85 17.88 18.57 -5.28
C ASP A 85 16.92 17.39 -5.55
N VAL A 86 15.72 17.70 -6.03
CA VAL A 86 14.70 16.70 -6.35
C VAL A 86 15.21 15.72 -7.40
N ARG A 87 15.84 16.22 -8.48
CA ARG A 87 16.34 15.38 -9.57
C ARG A 87 17.44 14.44 -9.08
N GLY A 88 18.39 14.93 -8.30
CA GLY A 88 19.47 14.14 -7.71
C GLY A 88 18.95 13.00 -6.85
N ASN A 89 17.88 13.25 -6.04
CA ASN A 89 17.23 12.20 -5.25
C ASN A 89 16.53 11.16 -6.12
N VAL A 90 15.87 11.56 -7.21
CA VAL A 90 15.23 10.62 -8.15
C VAL A 90 16.29 9.77 -8.85
N GLU A 91 17.37 10.40 -9.30
CA GLU A 91 18.47 9.74 -10.03
C GLU A 91 19.26 8.73 -9.17
N ASP A 92 19.25 8.88 -7.85
CA ASP A 92 19.81 7.87 -6.94
C ASP A 92 19.17 6.47 -7.12
N GLY A 93 17.89 6.43 -7.53
CA GLY A 93 17.21 5.16 -7.83
C GLY A 93 17.78 4.45 -9.06
N VAL A 94 18.46 5.15 -9.94
CA VAL A 94 19.03 4.65 -11.19
C VAL A 94 20.54 4.83 -11.29
N ALA A 95 21.21 5.07 -10.17
CA ALA A 95 22.64 5.36 -10.13
C ALA A 95 23.49 4.26 -10.80
N ASP A 96 23.18 2.99 -10.55
CA ASP A 96 23.86 1.84 -11.15
C ASP A 96 23.66 1.79 -12.67
N THR A 97 22.47 2.13 -13.14
CA THR A 97 22.15 2.18 -14.58
C THR A 97 22.84 3.35 -15.26
N LYS A 98 22.92 4.52 -14.60
CA LYS A 98 23.72 5.66 -15.09
C LYS A 98 25.21 5.34 -15.14
N ALA A 99 25.74 4.67 -14.12
CA ALA A 99 27.14 4.22 -14.13
C ALA A 99 27.42 3.25 -15.28
N LEU A 100 26.46 2.37 -15.59
CA LEU A 100 26.57 1.43 -16.71
C LEU A 100 26.61 2.17 -18.06
N LEU A 101 25.74 3.16 -18.27
CA LEU A 101 25.72 4.00 -19.46
C LEU A 101 27.02 4.81 -19.61
N ALA A 102 27.50 5.43 -18.51
CA ALA A 102 28.78 6.14 -18.50
C ALA A 102 29.94 5.22 -18.84
N ARG A 103 29.93 3.97 -18.33
CA ARG A 103 30.96 2.97 -18.65
C ARG A 103 30.94 2.57 -20.12
N PHE A 104 29.73 2.43 -20.70
CA PHE A 104 29.57 2.15 -22.13
C PHE A 104 30.19 3.27 -22.99
N GLU A 105 29.92 4.52 -22.66
CA GLU A 105 30.51 5.69 -23.35
C GLU A 105 32.03 5.74 -23.20
N GLU A 106 32.56 5.50 -21.99
CA GLU A 106 33.99 5.47 -21.72
C GLU A 106 34.70 4.39 -22.56
N ILE A 107 34.13 3.19 -22.62
CA ILE A 107 34.66 2.09 -23.43
C ILE A 107 34.64 2.46 -24.91
N GLY A 108 33.51 3.07 -25.38
CA GLY A 108 33.39 3.54 -26.75
C GLY A 108 34.45 4.57 -27.14
N MET A 109 34.78 5.51 -26.25
CA MET A 109 35.87 6.48 -26.47
C MET A 109 37.24 5.80 -26.52
N ARG A 110 37.52 4.89 -25.60
CA ARG A 110 38.81 4.16 -25.55
C ARG A 110 39.01 3.24 -26.76
N LEU A 111 37.98 2.67 -27.34
CA LEU A 111 38.07 1.88 -28.57
C LEU A 111 38.54 2.68 -29.77
N GLY A 112 38.46 4.04 -29.72
CA GLY A 112 39.00 4.95 -30.73
C GLY A 112 40.47 5.28 -30.56
N GLU A 113 41.14 4.84 -29.47
CA GLU A 113 42.54 5.08 -29.19
C GLU A 113 43.43 3.95 -29.72
N GLU A 114 44.71 4.24 -29.97
CA GLU A 114 45.69 3.23 -30.33
C GLU A 114 46.02 2.35 -29.14
N MET A 115 45.79 1.00 -29.26
CA MET A 115 46.05 0.05 -28.21
C MET A 115 46.55 -1.30 -28.77
N GLY A 116 47.06 -2.17 -27.90
CA GLY A 116 47.50 -3.50 -28.27
C GLY A 116 46.37 -4.44 -28.65
N ALA A 117 46.63 -5.48 -29.46
CA ALA A 117 45.62 -6.41 -29.91
C ALA A 117 44.85 -7.12 -28.76
N ASP A 118 45.60 -7.53 -27.74
CA ASP A 118 45.04 -8.23 -26.56
C ASP A 118 44.15 -7.29 -25.70
N GLU A 119 44.54 -6.01 -25.61
CA GLU A 119 43.75 -4.99 -24.90
C GLU A 119 42.47 -4.64 -25.68
N MET A 120 42.55 -4.55 -27.01
CA MET A 120 41.42 -4.32 -27.90
C MET A 120 40.39 -5.45 -27.76
N GLU A 121 40.84 -6.72 -27.76
CA GLU A 121 39.96 -7.89 -27.63
C GLU A 121 39.21 -7.90 -26.28
N ALA A 122 39.95 -7.61 -25.18
CA ALA A 122 39.36 -7.53 -23.84
C ALA A 122 38.34 -6.36 -23.74
N LEU A 123 38.63 -5.20 -24.34
CA LEU A 123 37.77 -4.05 -24.31
C LEU A 123 36.50 -4.25 -25.16
N LEU A 124 36.61 -4.95 -26.29
CA LEU A 124 35.45 -5.33 -27.11
C LEU A 124 34.54 -6.33 -26.39
N ALA A 125 35.11 -7.30 -25.66
CA ALA A 125 34.32 -8.23 -24.86
C ALA A 125 33.55 -7.48 -23.74
N GLU A 126 34.22 -6.56 -23.02
CA GLU A 126 33.58 -5.72 -22.02
C GLU A 126 32.49 -4.83 -22.63
N TYR A 127 32.72 -4.26 -23.81
CA TYR A 127 31.73 -3.45 -24.53
C TYR A 127 30.45 -4.23 -24.80
N GLN A 128 30.57 -5.47 -25.27
CA GLN A 128 29.42 -6.32 -25.51
C GLN A 128 28.67 -6.69 -24.23
N GLU A 129 29.40 -7.04 -23.15
CA GLU A 129 28.78 -7.35 -21.86
C GLU A 129 27.97 -6.16 -21.31
N VAL A 130 28.56 -4.95 -21.38
CA VAL A 130 27.90 -3.71 -20.94
C VAL A 130 26.69 -3.38 -21.81
N GLN A 131 26.82 -3.54 -23.14
CA GLN A 131 25.72 -3.33 -24.07
C GLN A 131 24.56 -4.29 -23.78
N ASP A 132 24.82 -5.58 -23.62
CA ASP A 132 23.81 -6.59 -23.29
C ASP A 132 23.09 -6.28 -21.98
N GLU A 133 23.81 -5.72 -20.98
CA GLU A 133 23.22 -5.33 -19.71
C GLU A 133 22.33 -4.09 -19.85
N ILE A 134 22.74 -3.09 -20.65
CA ILE A 134 21.92 -1.91 -20.97
C ILE A 134 20.64 -2.32 -21.69
N GLU A 135 20.71 -3.26 -22.64
CA GLU A 135 19.55 -3.79 -23.37
C GLU A 135 18.61 -4.57 -22.45
N ARG A 136 19.15 -5.43 -21.57
CA ARG A 136 18.35 -6.16 -20.58
C ARG A 136 17.58 -5.23 -19.64
N ARG A 137 18.19 -4.09 -19.25
CA ARG A 137 17.55 -3.08 -18.39
C ARG A 137 16.67 -2.12 -19.17
N ASN A 138 16.63 -2.21 -20.51
CA ASN A 138 15.98 -1.23 -21.39
C ASN A 138 16.38 0.22 -21.07
N ALA A 139 17.69 0.45 -20.87
CA ALA A 139 18.22 1.66 -20.27
C ALA A 139 18.62 2.74 -21.28
N TRP A 140 18.50 2.51 -22.59
CA TRP A 140 18.87 3.49 -23.62
C TRP A 140 18.11 4.81 -23.52
N ASP A 141 16.85 4.76 -23.10
CA ASP A 141 15.97 5.93 -22.94
C ASP A 141 15.79 6.31 -21.45
N LEU A 142 16.83 6.12 -20.62
CA LEU A 142 16.74 6.31 -19.16
C LEU A 142 16.28 7.72 -18.78
N ASP A 143 16.86 8.77 -19.38
CA ASP A 143 16.49 10.16 -19.06
C ASP A 143 15.01 10.42 -19.38
N ARG A 144 14.53 9.90 -20.50
CA ARG A 144 13.11 10.00 -20.86
C ARG A 144 12.21 9.26 -19.86
N SER A 145 12.65 8.09 -19.41
CA SER A 145 11.92 7.32 -18.40
C SER A 145 11.82 8.07 -17.08
N ILE A 146 12.89 8.75 -16.67
CA ILE A 146 12.92 9.63 -15.49
C ILE A 146 11.92 10.78 -15.66
N GLU A 147 11.94 11.48 -16.79
CA GLU A 147 11.05 12.61 -17.06
C GLU A 147 9.57 12.17 -17.06
N VAL A 148 9.26 11.09 -17.75
CA VAL A 148 7.89 10.53 -17.79
C VAL A 148 7.39 10.16 -16.39
N ALA A 149 8.22 9.51 -15.57
CA ALA A 149 7.84 9.15 -14.22
C ALA A 149 7.67 10.38 -13.31
N MET A 150 8.56 11.35 -13.41
CA MET A 150 8.47 12.61 -12.66
C MET A 150 7.21 13.40 -13.03
N GLU A 151 6.89 13.51 -14.30
CA GLU A 151 5.69 14.20 -14.79
C GLU A 151 4.41 13.47 -14.34
N ALA A 152 4.33 12.16 -14.54
CA ALA A 152 3.17 11.35 -14.21
C ALA A 152 2.84 11.37 -12.71
N LEU A 153 3.85 11.35 -11.87
CA LEU A 153 3.70 11.45 -10.40
C LEU A 153 3.63 12.88 -9.90
N ARG A 154 3.68 13.88 -10.81
CA ARG A 154 3.71 15.31 -10.48
C ARG A 154 4.76 15.62 -9.42
N VAL A 155 5.96 15.10 -9.63
CA VAL A 155 7.12 15.38 -8.80
C VAL A 155 7.46 16.88 -8.95
N PRO A 156 7.87 17.59 -7.88
CA PRO A 156 8.29 18.99 -7.98
C PRO A 156 9.43 19.20 -9.00
N PRO A 157 9.66 20.44 -9.44
CA PRO A 157 10.76 20.76 -10.36
C PRO A 157 12.09 20.15 -9.92
N GLY A 158 12.85 19.61 -10.87
CA GLY A 158 14.06 18.85 -10.58
C GLY A 158 15.15 19.63 -9.83
N ASP A 159 15.22 20.93 -10.03
CA ASP A 159 16.16 21.86 -9.40
C ASP A 159 15.71 22.40 -8.04
N GLN A 160 14.52 21.97 -7.55
CA GLN A 160 14.01 22.41 -6.26
C GLN A 160 14.75 21.73 -5.10
N ASP A 161 15.05 22.54 -4.07
CA ASP A 161 15.65 22.06 -2.83
C ASP A 161 14.66 21.16 -2.05
N VAL A 162 15.09 19.93 -1.76
CA VAL A 162 14.31 18.92 -1.05
C VAL A 162 13.89 19.37 0.35
N ALA A 163 14.68 20.21 1.02
CA ALA A 163 14.37 20.74 2.35
C ALA A 163 13.09 21.60 2.35
N THR A 164 12.71 22.18 1.21
CA THR A 164 11.53 23.04 1.06
C THR A 164 10.24 22.27 0.75
N LEU A 165 10.34 20.97 0.49
CA LEU A 165 9.23 20.14 0.07
C LEU A 165 8.27 19.83 1.24
N SER A 166 6.98 19.85 0.93
CA SER A 166 5.95 19.28 1.81
C SER A 166 6.10 17.76 1.95
N GLY A 167 5.55 17.17 3.00
CA GLY A 167 5.58 15.71 3.19
C GLY A 167 5.02 14.91 2.02
N GLY A 168 3.95 15.43 1.37
CA GLY A 168 3.38 14.80 0.18
C GLY A 168 4.29 14.86 -1.04
N GLU A 169 5.03 15.96 -1.23
CA GLU A 169 6.02 16.11 -2.30
C GLU A 169 7.24 15.21 -2.07
N ARG A 170 7.78 15.19 -0.86
CA ARG A 170 8.86 14.26 -0.48
C ARG A 170 8.48 12.81 -0.78
N ARG A 171 7.21 12.45 -0.52
CA ARG A 171 6.70 11.11 -0.77
C ARG A 171 6.62 10.80 -2.27
N ARG A 172 6.19 11.73 -3.11
CA ARG A 172 6.17 11.54 -4.57
C ARG A 172 7.57 11.40 -5.15
N VAL A 173 8.54 12.17 -4.66
CA VAL A 173 9.96 12.02 -5.03
C VAL A 173 10.48 10.63 -4.67
N ALA A 174 10.22 10.17 -3.44
CA ALA A 174 10.65 8.86 -2.98
C ALA A 174 9.97 7.71 -3.74
N LEU A 175 8.67 7.84 -4.06
CA LEU A 175 7.96 6.88 -4.89
C LEU A 175 8.57 6.81 -6.29
N CYS A 176 8.82 7.96 -6.93
CA CYS A 176 9.44 8.05 -8.24
C CYS A 176 10.80 7.34 -8.24
N ARG A 177 11.68 7.70 -7.29
CA ARG A 177 12.99 7.05 -7.09
C ARG A 177 12.87 5.54 -6.98
N LEU A 178 11.93 5.07 -6.17
CA LEU A 178 11.74 3.64 -5.90
C LEU A 178 11.23 2.88 -7.12
N LEU A 179 10.28 3.42 -7.87
CA LEU A 179 9.75 2.79 -9.08
C LEU A 179 10.83 2.68 -10.17
N LEU A 180 11.65 3.72 -10.34
CA LEU A 180 12.74 3.73 -11.29
C LEU A 180 13.87 2.76 -10.92
N SER A 181 14.08 2.47 -9.63
CA SER A 181 15.07 1.47 -9.19
C SER A 181 14.67 0.02 -9.50
N ALA A 182 13.42 -0.22 -9.84
CA ALA A 182 12.85 -1.48 -10.31
C ALA A 182 13.31 -2.74 -9.52
N PRO A 183 13.16 -2.80 -8.18
CA PRO A 183 13.57 -3.95 -7.40
C PRO A 183 12.73 -5.21 -7.67
N ASP A 184 13.28 -6.41 -7.46
CA ASP A 184 12.56 -7.68 -7.62
C ASP A 184 11.37 -7.82 -6.67
N LEU A 185 11.46 -7.20 -5.49
CA LEU A 185 10.38 -7.11 -4.51
C LEU A 185 10.12 -5.65 -4.14
N LEU A 186 8.98 -5.13 -4.60
CA LEU A 186 8.53 -3.77 -4.37
C LEU A 186 7.51 -3.73 -3.23
N LEU A 187 7.82 -3.02 -2.17
CA LEU A 187 6.99 -2.89 -0.96
C LEU A 187 6.46 -1.46 -0.85
N LEU A 188 5.15 -1.29 -0.86
CA LEU A 188 4.48 0.01 -0.88
C LEU A 188 3.55 0.16 0.33
N ASP A 189 3.82 1.15 1.19
CA ASP A 189 2.94 1.48 2.32
C ASP A 189 2.12 2.72 1.97
N GLU A 190 0.82 2.56 1.70
CA GLU A 190 -0.15 3.59 1.28
C GLU A 190 0.31 4.41 0.04
N PRO A 191 0.63 3.78 -1.11
CA PRO A 191 1.24 4.46 -2.25
C PRO A 191 0.33 5.50 -2.92
N THR A 192 -0.98 5.37 -2.78
CA THR A 192 -1.97 6.29 -3.38
C THR A 192 -2.17 7.57 -2.58
N ASN A 193 -1.69 7.64 -1.33
CA ASN A 193 -1.79 8.83 -0.51
C ASN A 193 -1.01 9.99 -1.13
N HIS A 194 -1.62 11.17 -1.15
CA HIS A 194 -1.09 12.41 -1.75
C HIS A 194 -0.92 12.37 -3.29
N LEU A 195 -1.43 11.36 -3.97
CA LEU A 195 -1.56 11.34 -5.42
C LEU A 195 -2.94 11.86 -5.84
N ASP A 196 -3.01 12.47 -7.01
CA ASP A 196 -4.27 12.76 -7.67
C ASP A 196 -4.72 11.58 -8.54
N ALA A 197 -5.93 11.65 -9.08
CA ALA A 197 -6.54 10.53 -9.82
C ALA A 197 -5.72 10.13 -11.08
N GLU A 198 -5.08 11.10 -11.75
CA GLU A 198 -4.26 10.82 -12.94
C GLU A 198 -2.98 10.09 -12.57
N SER A 199 -2.31 10.55 -11.50
CA SER A 199 -1.10 9.89 -10.97
C SER A 199 -1.41 8.49 -10.43
N VAL A 200 -2.57 8.28 -9.78
CA VAL A 200 -3.01 6.95 -9.34
C VAL A 200 -3.25 6.05 -10.55
N ALA A 201 -3.96 6.50 -11.58
CA ALA A 201 -4.21 5.72 -12.78
C ALA A 201 -2.91 5.36 -13.56
N TRP A 202 -1.93 6.24 -13.55
CA TRP A 202 -0.61 5.94 -14.10
C TRP A 202 0.11 4.89 -13.24
N LEU A 203 0.09 5.03 -11.92
CA LEU A 203 0.72 4.09 -11.00
C LEU A 203 0.11 2.69 -11.13
N GLU A 204 -1.21 2.58 -11.24
CA GLU A 204 -1.91 1.30 -11.45
C GLU A 204 -1.39 0.60 -12.71
N ARG A 205 -1.34 1.28 -13.85
CA ARG A 205 -0.80 0.72 -15.11
C ARG A 205 0.65 0.33 -14.99
N HIS A 206 1.48 1.17 -14.39
CA HIS A 206 2.89 0.89 -14.18
C HIS A 206 3.10 -0.38 -13.32
N LEU A 207 2.30 -0.55 -12.24
CA LEU A 207 2.40 -1.72 -11.38
C LEU A 207 1.81 -2.99 -12.00
N GLU A 208 0.81 -2.87 -12.87
CA GLU A 208 0.27 -3.99 -13.64
C GLU A 208 1.34 -4.59 -14.57
N GLU A 209 2.09 -3.73 -15.26
CA GLU A 209 3.18 -4.10 -16.18
C GLU A 209 4.50 -4.43 -15.47
N TYR A 210 4.61 -4.11 -14.18
CA TYR A 210 5.84 -4.29 -13.42
C TYR A 210 6.27 -5.76 -13.36
N ALA A 211 7.49 -6.07 -13.78
CA ALA A 211 7.98 -7.44 -13.85
C ALA A 211 8.19 -8.09 -12.47
N GLY A 212 8.59 -7.29 -11.46
CA GLY A 212 8.82 -7.76 -10.08
C GLY A 212 7.55 -8.03 -9.29
N THR A 213 7.73 -8.59 -8.11
CA THR A 213 6.65 -8.82 -7.14
C THR A 213 6.32 -7.52 -6.42
N VAL A 214 5.03 -7.21 -6.29
CA VAL A 214 4.54 -6.01 -5.60
C VAL A 214 3.73 -6.43 -4.39
N VAL A 215 4.03 -5.83 -3.23
CA VAL A 215 3.24 -5.95 -2.01
C VAL A 215 2.82 -4.55 -1.58
N ALA A 216 1.54 -4.24 -1.70
CA ALA A 216 1.00 -2.91 -1.40
C ALA A 216 0.03 -2.95 -0.22
N VAL A 217 0.28 -2.13 0.78
CA VAL A 217 -0.67 -1.81 1.84
C VAL A 217 -1.42 -0.56 1.42
N THR A 218 -2.74 -0.63 1.27
CA THR A 218 -3.57 0.55 0.99
C THR A 218 -5.01 0.34 1.43
N HIS A 219 -5.71 1.44 1.65
CA HIS A 219 -7.15 1.48 1.88
C HIS A 219 -7.94 1.81 0.61
N ASP A 220 -7.26 2.05 -0.50
CA ASP A 220 -7.87 2.31 -1.80
C ASP A 220 -8.34 1.00 -2.46
N ARG A 221 -9.67 0.83 -2.45
CA ARG A 221 -10.32 -0.39 -2.96
C ARG A 221 -10.21 -0.52 -4.47
N TYR A 222 -10.28 0.60 -5.19
CA TYR A 222 -10.19 0.62 -6.65
C TYR A 222 -8.77 0.25 -7.10
N PHE A 223 -7.77 0.82 -6.45
CA PHE A 223 -6.38 0.44 -6.67
C PHE A 223 -6.16 -1.06 -6.47
N LEU A 224 -6.70 -1.64 -5.40
CA LEU A 224 -6.58 -3.08 -5.14
C LEU A 224 -7.36 -3.94 -6.14
N ASP A 225 -8.49 -3.45 -6.67
CA ASP A 225 -9.23 -4.15 -7.71
C ASP A 225 -8.49 -4.18 -9.04
N ASN A 226 -7.76 -3.11 -9.38
CA ASN A 226 -7.03 -2.99 -10.63
C ASN A 226 -5.67 -3.70 -10.59
N VAL A 227 -4.93 -3.59 -9.48
CA VAL A 227 -3.53 -4.04 -9.39
C VAL A 227 -3.39 -5.43 -8.78
N ALA A 228 -4.18 -5.77 -7.74
CA ALA A 228 -3.95 -6.97 -6.96
C ALA A 228 -4.50 -8.25 -7.62
N GLY A 229 -3.65 -9.27 -7.76
CA GLY A 229 -4.04 -10.64 -8.09
C GLY A 229 -4.20 -11.53 -6.86
N TRP A 230 -3.72 -11.06 -5.71
CA TRP A 230 -3.83 -11.72 -4.41
C TRP A 230 -4.09 -10.70 -3.32
N ILE A 231 -4.87 -11.09 -2.32
CA ILE A 231 -5.07 -10.32 -1.10
C ILE A 231 -4.50 -11.11 0.08
N LEU A 232 -3.63 -10.47 0.86
CA LEU A 232 -3.15 -10.95 2.15
C LEU A 232 -3.89 -10.20 3.26
N GLU A 233 -4.82 -10.88 3.91
CA GLU A 233 -5.53 -10.32 5.05
C GLU A 233 -4.77 -10.59 6.34
N LEU A 234 -4.47 -9.53 7.09
CA LEU A 234 -3.94 -9.62 8.46
C LEU A 234 -5.10 -9.50 9.45
N ASP A 235 -5.47 -10.63 10.05
CA ASP A 235 -6.52 -10.70 11.06
C ASP A 235 -5.99 -11.36 12.34
N ARG A 236 -6.10 -10.67 13.47
CA ARG A 236 -5.66 -11.16 14.79
C ARG A 236 -4.24 -11.72 14.81
N GLY A 237 -3.35 -11.08 14.07
CA GLY A 237 -1.95 -11.46 13.92
C GLY A 237 -1.69 -12.58 12.91
N GLN A 238 -2.70 -13.20 12.34
CA GLN A 238 -2.56 -14.22 11.30
C GLN A 238 -2.57 -13.61 9.91
N GLY A 239 -1.82 -14.20 8.99
CA GLY A 239 -1.82 -13.85 7.57
C GLY A 239 -2.64 -14.84 6.77
N ILE A 240 -3.74 -14.41 6.18
CA ILE A 240 -4.66 -15.25 5.42
C ILE A 240 -4.58 -14.83 3.94
N PRO A 241 -4.00 -15.67 3.06
CA PRO A 241 -3.95 -15.37 1.64
C PRO A 241 -5.27 -15.72 0.95
N TRP A 242 -5.71 -14.81 0.06
CA TRP A 242 -6.90 -14.96 -0.77
C TRP A 242 -6.51 -14.73 -2.23
N ARG A 243 -6.98 -15.59 -3.10
CA ARG A 243 -6.74 -15.44 -4.54
C ARG A 243 -7.77 -14.49 -5.14
N GLY A 244 -7.30 -13.53 -5.94
CA GLY A 244 -8.11 -12.53 -6.62
C GLY A 244 -7.89 -11.11 -6.07
N ASN A 245 -8.66 -10.18 -6.60
CA ASN A 245 -8.64 -8.76 -6.25
C ASN A 245 -9.51 -8.44 -5.01
N TYR A 246 -9.68 -7.15 -4.69
CA TYR A 246 -10.46 -6.72 -3.53
C TYR A 246 -11.93 -7.17 -3.57
N SER A 247 -12.59 -7.02 -4.71
CA SER A 247 -14.00 -7.43 -4.89
C SER A 247 -14.20 -8.93 -4.67
N SER A 248 -13.31 -9.73 -5.23
CA SER A 248 -13.26 -11.19 -5.07
C SER A 248 -13.03 -11.61 -3.61
N TRP A 249 -12.08 -10.93 -2.92
CA TRP A 249 -11.83 -11.13 -1.49
C TRP A 249 -13.07 -10.81 -0.66
N LEU A 250 -13.77 -9.70 -0.94
CA LEU A 250 -14.94 -9.29 -0.19
C LEU A 250 -16.07 -10.30 -0.28
N GLU A 251 -16.29 -10.89 -1.46
CA GLU A 251 -17.29 -11.93 -1.68
C GLU A 251 -16.91 -13.23 -0.93
N GLN A 252 -15.67 -13.69 -1.09
CA GLN A 252 -15.17 -14.88 -0.40
C GLN A 252 -15.25 -14.72 1.13
N LYS A 253 -14.90 -13.52 1.65
CA LYS A 253 -15.00 -13.23 3.08
C LYS A 253 -16.42 -13.23 3.57
N ARG A 254 -17.38 -12.64 2.84
CA ARG A 254 -18.81 -12.69 3.17
C ARG A 254 -19.32 -14.12 3.27
N GLN A 255 -18.94 -14.95 2.31
CA GLN A 255 -19.34 -16.35 2.28
C GLN A 255 -18.75 -17.15 3.44
N ARG A 256 -17.48 -16.90 3.78
CA ARG A 256 -16.84 -17.50 4.95
C ARG A 256 -17.54 -17.09 6.24
N LEU A 257 -17.80 -15.81 6.47
CA LEU A 257 -18.49 -15.31 7.65
C LEU A 257 -19.92 -15.90 7.77
N ALA A 258 -20.66 -15.98 6.66
CA ALA A 258 -21.99 -16.61 6.66
C ALA A 258 -21.93 -18.11 7.01
N ASN A 259 -20.89 -18.82 6.58
CA ASN A 259 -20.69 -20.22 6.94
C ASN A 259 -20.27 -20.38 8.40
N GLU A 260 -19.41 -19.50 8.91
CA GLU A 260 -19.00 -19.46 10.32
C GLU A 260 -20.21 -19.18 11.23
N GLU A 261 -21.07 -18.21 10.85
CA GLU A 261 -22.30 -17.90 11.59
C GLU A 261 -23.29 -19.07 11.61
N LYS A 262 -23.47 -19.78 10.49
CA LYS A 262 -24.28 -21.00 10.43
C LYS A 262 -23.71 -22.11 11.32
N ALA A 263 -22.40 -22.31 11.30
CA ALA A 263 -21.72 -23.30 12.12
C ALA A 263 -21.84 -22.95 13.62
N GLU A 264 -21.68 -21.67 13.97
CA GLU A 264 -21.84 -21.19 15.35
C GLU A 264 -23.28 -21.33 15.84
N SER A 265 -24.28 -20.98 15.00
CA SER A 265 -25.69 -21.20 15.34
C SER A 265 -26.04 -22.69 15.55
N ALA A 266 -25.48 -23.58 14.73
CA ALA A 266 -25.65 -25.03 14.90
C ALA A 266 -24.98 -25.53 16.19
N ARG A 267 -23.80 -24.99 16.51
CA ARG A 267 -23.07 -25.30 17.74
C ARG A 267 -23.80 -24.83 18.98
N GLN A 268 -24.33 -23.57 18.97
CA GLN A 268 -25.15 -23.06 20.08
C GLN A 268 -26.42 -23.91 20.35
N ARG A 269 -27.08 -24.33 19.26
CA ARG A 269 -28.23 -25.28 19.38
C ARG A 269 -27.81 -26.62 19.99
N THR A 270 -26.63 -27.10 19.70
CA THR A 270 -26.08 -28.34 20.27
C THR A 270 -25.75 -28.13 21.75
N LEU A 271 -25.09 -27.01 22.09
CA LEU A 271 -24.78 -26.62 23.46
C LEU A 271 -26.05 -26.48 24.32
N ALA A 272 -27.08 -25.82 23.77
CA ALA A 272 -28.37 -25.68 24.45
C ALA A 272 -29.02 -27.03 24.73
N ARG A 273 -29.01 -27.98 23.76
CA ARG A 273 -29.51 -29.33 23.93
C ARG A 273 -28.71 -30.12 24.95
N GLU A 274 -27.41 -30.01 24.96
CA GLU A 274 -26.56 -30.67 25.95
C GLU A 274 -26.75 -30.06 27.35
N LEU A 275 -26.95 -28.75 27.46
CA LEU A 275 -27.27 -28.08 28.73
C LEU A 275 -28.62 -28.55 29.30
N GLU A 276 -29.65 -28.65 28.45
CA GLU A 276 -30.99 -29.17 28.83
C GLU A 276 -30.89 -30.62 29.30
N TRP A 277 -30.09 -31.44 28.62
CA TRP A 277 -29.85 -32.82 29.03
C TRP A 277 -29.10 -32.90 30.37
N VAL A 278 -28.10 -32.06 30.62
CA VAL A 278 -27.36 -31.98 31.89
C VAL A 278 -28.30 -31.57 33.03
N ARG A 279 -29.29 -30.73 32.75
CA ARG A 279 -30.28 -30.27 33.75
C ARG A 279 -31.40 -31.27 34.04
N SER A 280 -31.77 -32.10 33.07
CA SER A 280 -33.01 -32.89 33.13
C SER A 280 -32.92 -34.25 33.80
N SER A 281 -31.78 -34.82 34.21
CA SER A 281 -31.76 -36.18 34.79
C SER A 281 -30.65 -36.46 35.79
N PRO A 282 -31.03 -36.67 37.10
CA PRO A 282 -30.09 -37.13 38.13
C PRO A 282 -29.72 -38.62 38.04
N ARG A 283 -30.54 -39.46 37.41
CA ARG A 283 -30.39 -40.94 37.41
C ARG A 283 -29.58 -41.53 36.23
N ALA A 284 -29.37 -40.79 35.16
CA ALA A 284 -28.60 -41.25 33.98
C ALA A 284 -27.10 -40.96 34.05
N ARG A 285 -26.63 -40.36 35.13
CA ARG A 285 -25.26 -39.81 35.27
C ARG A 285 -24.15 -40.84 35.48
N GLN A 286 -24.43 -42.10 35.81
CA GLN A 286 -23.37 -42.94 36.41
C GLN A 286 -22.43 -43.69 35.45
N ALA A 287 -22.72 -43.88 34.18
CA ALA A 287 -21.84 -44.69 33.33
C ALA A 287 -21.46 -44.12 31.93
N LYS A 288 -22.24 -43.15 31.38
CA LYS A 288 -21.94 -42.60 30.04
C LYS A 288 -21.59 -41.10 30.03
N SER A 289 -21.41 -40.47 31.20
CA SER A 289 -21.42 -39.02 31.36
C SER A 289 -20.06 -38.32 31.27
N LYS A 290 -18.94 -38.98 31.51
CA LYS A 290 -17.60 -38.32 31.51
C LYS A 290 -17.21 -37.78 30.14
N ALA A 291 -17.41 -38.52 29.08
CA ALA A 291 -17.08 -38.11 27.73
C ALA A 291 -17.97 -36.95 27.24
N ARG A 292 -19.26 -36.94 27.62
CA ARG A 292 -20.20 -35.89 27.24
C ARG A 292 -20.03 -34.61 28.05
N LEU A 293 -19.66 -34.70 29.31
CA LEU A 293 -19.28 -33.58 30.16
C LEU A 293 -17.97 -32.95 29.69
N ALA A 294 -16.98 -33.75 29.30
CA ALA A 294 -15.72 -33.28 28.74
C ALA A 294 -15.94 -32.57 27.38
N ASN A 295 -16.86 -33.08 26.55
CA ASN A 295 -17.22 -32.45 25.31
C ASN A 295 -17.93 -31.09 25.52
N TYR A 296 -18.82 -31.00 26.51
CA TYR A 296 -19.47 -29.75 26.90
C TYR A 296 -18.49 -28.74 27.46
N GLN A 297 -17.54 -29.12 28.31
CA GLN A 297 -16.48 -28.25 28.81
C GLN A 297 -15.58 -27.73 27.70
N ARG A 298 -15.20 -28.59 26.75
CA ARG A 298 -14.43 -28.18 25.57
C ARG A 298 -15.18 -27.17 24.72
N LEU A 299 -16.47 -27.34 24.49
CA LEU A 299 -17.33 -26.43 23.73
C LEU A 299 -17.47 -25.06 24.42
N LEU A 300 -17.52 -25.03 25.77
CA LEU A 300 -17.53 -23.77 26.56
C LEU A 300 -16.20 -23.03 26.52
N GLU A 301 -15.07 -23.74 26.61
CA GLU A 301 -13.74 -23.15 26.54
C GLU A 301 -13.44 -22.50 25.15
N GLU A 302 -13.98 -23.11 24.09
CA GLU A 302 -13.87 -22.57 22.73
C GLU A 302 -14.78 -21.35 22.53
N GLU A 303 -15.95 -21.23 23.18
CA GLU A 303 -16.87 -20.08 23.12
C GLU A 303 -16.24 -18.82 23.73
N GLY A 304 -15.46 -18.97 24.80
CA GLY A 304 -14.76 -17.83 25.47
C GLY A 304 -13.72 -17.12 24.59
N ARG A 305 -13.27 -17.73 23.51
CA ARG A 305 -12.23 -17.20 22.62
C ARG A 305 -12.74 -16.36 21.45
N GLN A 306 -14.05 -16.34 21.16
CA GLN A 306 -14.59 -15.80 19.88
C GLN A 306 -15.35 -14.47 19.96
N ARG A 307 -15.62 -13.92 21.14
CA ARG A 307 -16.37 -12.65 21.24
C ARG A 307 -15.51 -11.43 20.95
N ALA A 308 -15.40 -11.04 19.66
CA ALA A 308 -15.04 -9.69 19.25
C ALA A 308 -16.33 -8.95 18.88
N GLY A 309 -16.71 -7.94 19.68
CA GLY A 309 -17.93 -7.16 19.47
C GLY A 309 -17.89 -6.38 18.15
N ALA A 310 -19.00 -6.41 17.41
CA ALA A 310 -19.23 -5.48 16.32
C ALA A 310 -19.42 -4.08 16.93
N VAL A 311 -18.63 -3.12 16.47
CA VAL A 311 -18.81 -1.70 16.82
C VAL A 311 -19.89 -1.12 15.92
N GLU A 312 -21.08 -0.85 16.48
CA GLU A 312 -22.15 -0.15 15.78
C GLU A 312 -21.93 1.36 15.93
N ILE A 313 -21.57 2.01 14.84
CA ILE A 313 -21.44 3.47 14.82
C ILE A 313 -22.84 4.06 14.58
N ARG A 314 -23.43 4.68 15.59
CA ARG A 314 -24.69 5.44 15.47
C ARG A 314 -24.37 6.92 15.33
N ILE A 315 -24.65 7.47 14.15
CA ILE A 315 -24.60 8.91 13.93
C ILE A 315 -26.01 9.45 14.24
N PRO A 316 -26.16 10.32 15.28
CA PRO A 316 -27.45 10.91 15.57
C PRO A 316 -27.92 11.79 14.42
N ALA A 317 -29.22 11.77 14.16
CA ALA A 317 -29.81 12.64 13.15
C ALA A 317 -29.62 14.10 13.56
N ALA A 318 -28.98 14.89 12.70
CA ALA A 318 -28.84 16.32 12.87
C ALA A 318 -30.18 17.04 12.61
N PRO A 319 -30.39 18.25 13.19
CA PRO A 319 -31.56 19.07 12.86
C PRO A 319 -31.59 19.34 11.35
N ARG A 320 -32.80 19.46 10.82
CA ARG A 320 -33.02 19.66 9.38
C ARG A 320 -32.44 21.01 8.97
N LEU A 321 -31.52 21.02 8.03
CA LEU A 321 -30.97 22.22 7.40
C LEU A 321 -32.04 22.88 6.48
N GLY A 322 -31.88 24.18 6.18
CA GLY A 322 -32.75 24.91 5.28
C GLY A 322 -32.78 24.36 3.84
N ASP A 323 -33.47 25.03 2.95
CA ASP A 323 -33.63 24.58 1.54
C ASP A 323 -32.35 24.74 0.71
N VAL A 324 -31.39 25.56 1.14
CA VAL A 324 -30.03 25.70 0.60
C VAL A 324 -29.03 25.55 1.75
N VAL A 325 -28.10 24.63 1.61
CA VAL A 325 -27.10 24.37 2.64
C VAL A 325 -25.82 25.15 2.40
N LEU A 326 -25.46 25.34 1.14
CA LEU A 326 -24.28 26.09 0.72
C LEU A 326 -24.55 26.75 -0.63
N GLU A 327 -24.26 28.03 -0.72
CA GLU A 327 -24.34 28.82 -1.95
C GLU A 327 -23.03 29.59 -2.15
N ALA A 328 -22.43 29.41 -3.30
CA ALA A 328 -21.23 30.10 -3.72
C ALA A 328 -21.50 30.86 -5.01
N GLU A 329 -21.18 32.15 -5.05
CA GLU A 329 -21.37 33.02 -6.21
C GLU A 329 -20.08 33.79 -6.50
N GLY A 330 -19.53 33.62 -7.71
CA GLY A 330 -18.42 34.39 -8.22
C GLY A 330 -17.15 34.27 -7.39
N LEU A 331 -16.90 33.08 -6.76
CA LEU A 331 -15.75 32.90 -5.90
C LEU A 331 -14.44 33.03 -6.67
N ARG A 332 -13.56 33.85 -6.14
CA ARG A 332 -12.20 34.05 -6.64
C ARG A 332 -11.21 33.87 -5.49
N LYS A 333 -10.12 33.13 -5.74
CA LYS A 333 -9.03 32.93 -4.79
C LYS A 333 -7.71 32.70 -5.49
N GLY A 334 -6.68 33.40 -5.04
CA GLY A 334 -5.29 33.21 -5.50
C GLY A 334 -4.29 33.42 -4.38
N TYR A 335 -3.04 33.03 -4.61
CA TYR A 335 -1.92 33.29 -3.74
C TYR A 335 -0.75 33.84 -4.56
N GLY A 336 -0.38 35.09 -4.28
CA GLY A 336 0.61 35.80 -5.11
C GLY A 336 0.17 35.84 -6.58
N ASP A 337 1.00 35.37 -7.48
CA ASP A 337 0.71 35.33 -8.92
C ASP A 337 -0.09 34.10 -9.36
N ARG A 338 -0.40 33.20 -8.44
CA ARG A 338 -1.13 31.95 -8.76
C ARG A 338 -2.62 32.07 -8.45
N LEU A 339 -3.41 32.16 -9.51
CA LEU A 339 -4.87 32.09 -9.44
C LEU A 339 -5.31 30.61 -9.29
N LEU A 340 -6.09 30.29 -8.25
CA LEU A 340 -6.61 28.95 -8.01
C LEU A 340 -8.05 28.78 -8.47
N MET A 341 -8.87 29.80 -8.26
CA MET A 341 -10.30 29.82 -8.61
C MET A 341 -10.65 31.19 -9.19
N ASP A 342 -11.45 31.19 -10.23
CA ASP A 342 -11.97 32.40 -10.86
C ASP A 342 -13.43 32.17 -11.25
N ASP A 343 -14.32 33.02 -10.76
CA ASP A 343 -15.77 33.01 -11.04
C ASP A 343 -16.45 31.63 -10.77
N VAL A 344 -16.09 30.98 -9.66
CA VAL A 344 -16.68 29.67 -9.30
C VAL A 344 -18.04 29.91 -8.63
N ALA A 345 -19.09 29.31 -9.19
CA ALA A 345 -20.44 29.38 -8.65
C ALA A 345 -21.09 27.98 -8.58
N PHE A 346 -21.68 27.66 -7.43
CA PHE A 346 -22.44 26.42 -7.23
C PHE A 346 -23.39 26.54 -6.02
N SER A 347 -24.41 25.70 -5.99
CA SER A 347 -25.29 25.55 -4.82
C SER A 347 -25.41 24.09 -4.41
N LEU A 348 -25.48 23.86 -3.10
CA LEU A 348 -25.64 22.53 -2.50
C LEU A 348 -27.00 22.47 -1.78
N PRO A 349 -27.95 21.63 -2.25
CA PRO A 349 -29.22 21.43 -1.58
C PRO A 349 -29.07 20.50 -0.35
N PRO A 350 -30.05 20.48 0.55
CA PRO A 350 -30.09 19.55 1.69
C PRO A 350 -29.99 18.09 1.22
N GLY A 351 -29.11 17.32 1.86
CA GLY A 351 -28.88 15.91 1.49
C GLY A 351 -28.07 15.71 0.21
N GLY A 352 -27.62 16.80 -0.43
CA GLY A 352 -26.71 16.73 -1.58
C GLY A 352 -25.32 16.24 -1.19
N ILE A 353 -24.74 15.37 -2.01
CA ILE A 353 -23.35 14.92 -1.88
C ILE A 353 -22.60 15.38 -3.13
N VAL A 354 -21.55 16.15 -2.93
CA VAL A 354 -20.71 16.67 -4.01
C VAL A 354 -19.29 16.17 -3.85
N GLY A 355 -18.77 15.52 -4.88
CA GLY A 355 -17.37 15.15 -4.98
C GLY A 355 -16.55 16.25 -5.64
N VAL A 356 -15.48 16.71 -4.98
CA VAL A 356 -14.54 17.69 -5.54
C VAL A 356 -13.33 16.95 -6.09
N ILE A 357 -13.16 17.01 -7.41
CA ILE A 357 -12.09 16.31 -8.13
C ILE A 357 -11.20 17.35 -8.80
N GLY A 358 -9.92 17.04 -8.91
CA GLY A 358 -8.93 17.87 -9.60
C GLY A 358 -7.51 17.52 -9.22
N PRO A 359 -6.52 18.02 -9.99
CA PRO A 359 -5.11 17.76 -9.74
C PRO A 359 -4.63 18.32 -8.38
N ASN A 360 -3.47 17.87 -7.93
CA ASN A 360 -2.85 18.42 -6.75
C ASN A 360 -2.47 19.90 -6.97
N GLY A 361 -2.75 20.74 -5.98
CA GLY A 361 -2.56 22.17 -6.08
C GLY A 361 -3.66 22.95 -6.85
N ALA A 362 -4.75 22.30 -7.27
CA ALA A 362 -5.88 22.97 -7.93
C ALA A 362 -6.77 23.81 -7.00
N GLY A 363 -6.47 23.83 -5.69
CA GLY A 363 -7.25 24.64 -4.74
C GLY A 363 -8.37 23.88 -4.01
N LYS A 364 -8.43 22.54 -4.09
CA LYS A 364 -9.46 21.73 -3.39
C LYS A 364 -9.51 22.02 -1.88
N THR A 365 -8.36 21.98 -1.22
CA THR A 365 -8.25 22.24 0.22
C THR A 365 -8.61 23.70 0.56
N THR A 366 -8.22 24.64 -0.31
CA THR A 366 -8.57 26.06 -0.16
C THR A 366 -10.08 26.26 -0.21
N LEU A 367 -10.78 25.59 -1.16
CA LEU A 367 -12.23 25.62 -1.23
C LEU A 367 -12.87 25.11 0.07
N PHE A 368 -12.39 23.98 0.61
CA PHE A 368 -12.89 23.45 1.89
C PHE A 368 -12.62 24.39 3.06
N ARG A 369 -11.45 25.05 3.12
CA ARG A 369 -11.16 26.06 4.16
C ARG A 369 -12.07 27.26 4.06
N MET A 370 -12.40 27.72 2.85
CA MET A 370 -13.37 28.81 2.67
C MET A 370 -14.76 28.38 3.12
N ILE A 371 -15.21 27.16 2.81
CA ILE A 371 -16.49 26.61 3.27
C ILE A 371 -16.50 26.46 4.80
N ALA A 372 -15.40 26.06 5.40
CA ALA A 372 -15.26 25.95 6.85
C ALA A 372 -15.15 27.32 7.57
N GLY A 373 -15.03 28.42 6.82
CA GLY A 373 -14.81 29.75 7.39
C GLY A 373 -13.41 29.99 7.96
N GLU A 374 -12.45 29.13 7.61
CA GLU A 374 -11.04 29.25 8.01
C GLU A 374 -10.26 30.21 7.09
N GLU A 375 -10.79 30.49 5.92
CA GLU A 375 -10.19 31.33 4.91
C GLU A 375 -11.26 32.13 4.17
N GLU A 376 -10.98 33.39 3.81
CA GLU A 376 -11.89 34.24 3.06
C GLU A 376 -11.56 34.20 1.56
N PRO A 377 -12.58 34.26 0.68
CA PRO A 377 -12.36 34.42 -0.74
C PRO A 377 -11.84 35.86 -1.05
N ASP A 378 -11.05 36.01 -2.11
CA ASP A 378 -10.55 37.32 -2.55
C ASP A 378 -11.67 38.13 -3.23
N ALA A 379 -12.65 37.46 -3.82
CA ALA A 379 -13.90 38.03 -4.35
C ALA A 379 -15.01 36.97 -4.39
N GLY A 380 -16.26 37.43 -4.54
CA GLY A 380 -17.43 36.59 -4.51
C GLY A 380 -18.04 36.43 -3.10
N THR A 381 -19.09 35.64 -3.01
CA THR A 381 -19.77 35.36 -1.73
C THR A 381 -19.96 33.89 -1.49
N LEU A 382 -19.82 33.47 -0.22
CA LEU A 382 -20.10 32.11 0.22
C LEU A 382 -21.03 32.18 1.42
N ARG A 383 -22.17 31.52 1.31
CA ARG A 383 -23.24 31.49 2.33
C ARG A 383 -23.50 30.04 2.75
N LEU A 384 -23.58 29.82 4.07
CA LEU A 384 -23.90 28.55 4.72
C LEU A 384 -25.27 28.67 5.39
#